data_958782e99df2ade8755053839d9df22b
#
_entry.id   958782e99df2ade8755053839d9df22b
#
_cell.length_a   1.000
_cell.length_b   1.000
_cell.length_c   1.000
_cell.angle_alpha   90.00
_cell.angle_beta   90.00
_cell.angle_gamma   90.00
#
_symmetry.space_group_name_H-M   'P 1'
#
loop_
_entity.id
_entity.type
_entity.pdbx_description
1 polymer ?
#
loop_
_entity_poly.entity_id
_entity_poly.type
_entity_poly.pdbx_seq_one_letter_code
_entity_poly.pdbx_strand_id
1 'polypeptide(L)'
;MAQARRRWRQQQPGWDPAKLIFLDESGAKTNMTRLCGRAPRGERAHAAAPRGHWQTTTMMASLRLDGRTECLTLAGATDTESFRAYVERLLVPTLQPGDCVVMDNLSPHKSDPTLALIRQAGAEVLFLPAYSPDLNPIEKMWSKVKAWLRAAEARTAADLVQAIGQALAQVTAQDARGWFTSCGYSFC
;
A
#
# COMPACT_ATOMS: atom_id res chain seq x y z
N MET A 1 -4.52 19.05 -12.95
CA MET A 1 -3.59 18.31 -12.06
C MET A 1 -2.91 19.23 -11.03
N ALA A 2 -2.10 20.20 -11.41
CA ALA A 2 -1.36 21.05 -10.45
C ALA A 2 -2.25 21.76 -9.41
N GLN A 3 -3.44 22.24 -9.82
CA GLN A 3 -4.39 22.90 -8.93
C GLN A 3 -4.96 21.95 -7.86
N ALA A 4 -5.33 20.70 -8.24
CA ALA A 4 -5.83 19.70 -7.29
C ALA A 4 -4.77 19.34 -6.24
N ARG A 5 -3.49 19.17 -6.65
CA ARG A 5 -2.38 18.91 -5.74
C ARG A 5 -2.10 20.09 -4.78
N ARG A 6 -2.20 21.35 -5.27
CA ARG A 6 -2.07 22.54 -4.42
C ARG A 6 -3.20 22.59 -3.38
N ARG A 7 -4.44 22.34 -3.80
CA ARG A 7 -5.61 22.30 -2.92
C ARG A 7 -5.44 21.21 -1.84
N TRP A 8 -4.99 20.02 -2.23
CA TRP A 8 -4.72 18.93 -1.29
C TRP A 8 -3.71 19.36 -0.21
N ARG A 9 -2.56 19.90 -0.63
CA ARG A 9 -1.51 20.36 0.30
C ARG A 9 -1.97 21.49 1.22
N GLN A 10 -2.90 22.33 0.77
CA GLN A 10 -3.48 23.39 1.61
C GLN A 10 -4.44 22.80 2.68
N GLN A 11 -5.05 21.67 2.41
CA GLN A 11 -5.97 21.00 3.31
C GLN A 11 -5.26 20.05 4.30
N GLN A 12 -4.12 19.50 3.93
CA GLN A 12 -3.36 18.54 4.74
C GLN A 12 -3.16 18.95 6.21
N PRO A 13 -2.80 20.22 6.53
CA PRO A 13 -2.60 20.63 7.93
C PRO A 13 -3.86 20.59 8.79
N GLY A 14 -5.05 20.55 8.19
CA GLY A 14 -6.33 20.46 8.89
C GLY A 14 -6.80 19.05 9.18
N TRP A 15 -6.10 18.02 8.69
CA TRP A 15 -6.47 16.63 8.93
C TRP A 15 -5.69 16.03 10.09
N ASP A 16 -6.39 15.28 10.95
CA ASP A 16 -5.75 14.46 11.98
C ASP A 16 -5.14 13.20 11.33
N PRO A 17 -3.81 13.06 11.29
CA PRO A 17 -3.16 11.90 10.70
C PRO A 17 -3.51 10.57 11.37
N ALA A 18 -3.94 10.59 12.65
CA ALA A 18 -4.37 9.39 13.36
C ALA A 18 -5.70 8.82 12.82
N LYS A 19 -6.48 9.66 12.13
CA LYS A 19 -7.75 9.30 11.49
C LYS A 19 -7.59 8.92 10.02
N LEU A 20 -6.43 9.15 9.42
CA LEU A 20 -6.20 8.82 8.01
C LEU A 20 -5.82 7.35 7.84
N ILE A 21 -6.46 6.70 6.88
CA ILE A 21 -6.19 5.31 6.48
C ILE A 21 -5.92 5.32 4.98
N PHE A 22 -4.68 5.05 4.60
CA PHE A 22 -4.31 4.98 3.20
C PHE A 22 -4.53 3.57 2.66
N LEU A 23 -5.25 3.46 1.56
CA LEU A 23 -5.58 2.22 0.87
C LEU A 23 -4.97 2.24 -0.53
N ASP A 24 -4.30 1.14 -0.92
CA ASP A 24 -3.67 1.03 -2.22
C ASP A 24 -3.39 -0.44 -2.59
N GLU A 25 -3.04 -0.67 -3.86
CA GLU A 25 -2.71 -1.97 -4.40
C GLU A 25 -1.28 -2.01 -4.92
N SER A 26 -0.66 -3.18 -4.81
CA SER A 26 0.68 -3.38 -5.35
C SER A 26 0.89 -4.82 -5.80
N GLY A 27 1.61 -5.01 -6.90
CA GLY A 27 1.97 -6.33 -7.40
C GLY A 27 3.30 -6.83 -6.85
N ALA A 28 3.35 -8.13 -6.52
CA ALA A 28 4.57 -8.89 -6.27
C ALA A 28 4.66 -10.08 -7.23
N LYS A 29 5.87 -10.56 -7.51
CA LYS A 29 6.11 -11.64 -8.48
C LYS A 29 7.10 -12.65 -7.95
N THR A 30 6.94 -13.92 -8.34
CA THR A 30 7.85 -15.03 -7.95
C THR A 30 9.25 -14.94 -8.58
N ASN A 31 9.47 -14.04 -9.50
CA ASN A 31 10.79 -13.78 -10.09
C ASN A 31 11.51 -12.57 -9.48
N MET A 32 11.01 -12.00 -8.38
CA MET A 32 11.68 -10.89 -7.72
C MET A 32 13.06 -11.29 -7.21
N THR A 33 14.06 -10.44 -7.49
CA THR A 33 15.44 -10.58 -7.03
C THR A 33 15.97 -9.24 -6.56
N ARG A 34 17.07 -9.23 -5.85
CA ARG A 34 17.77 -8.00 -5.46
C ARG A 34 18.15 -7.21 -6.71
N LEU A 35 17.90 -5.89 -6.69
CA LEU A 35 18.20 -5.00 -7.81
C LEU A 35 19.65 -4.52 -7.80
N CYS A 36 20.32 -4.56 -6.64
CA CYS A 36 21.67 -4.09 -6.45
C CYS A 36 22.46 -5.11 -5.62
N GLY A 37 23.75 -5.25 -5.92
CA GLY A 37 24.73 -6.02 -5.18
C GLY A 37 25.97 -5.18 -4.88
N ARG A 38 26.84 -5.68 -4.00
CA ARG A 38 28.15 -5.09 -3.73
C ARG A 38 29.22 -6.11 -4.12
N ALA A 39 30.28 -5.64 -4.75
CA ALA A 39 31.48 -6.40 -5.07
C ALA A 39 32.71 -5.59 -4.65
N PRO A 40 33.91 -6.21 -4.50
CA PRO A 40 35.17 -5.51 -4.35
C PRO A 40 35.36 -4.45 -5.46
N ARG A 41 36.17 -3.44 -5.14
CA ARG A 41 36.48 -2.39 -6.13
C ARG A 41 37.14 -2.99 -7.38
N GLY A 42 36.59 -2.69 -8.54
CA GLY A 42 37.06 -3.22 -9.83
C GLY A 42 36.36 -4.52 -10.26
N GLU A 43 35.52 -5.11 -9.41
CA GLU A 43 34.75 -6.31 -9.74
C GLU A 43 33.27 -5.99 -9.97
N ARG A 44 32.59 -6.86 -10.73
CA ARG A 44 31.15 -6.76 -10.97
C ARG A 44 30.40 -7.72 -10.04
N ALA A 45 29.36 -7.21 -9.36
CA ALA A 45 28.46 -8.09 -8.62
C ALA A 45 27.64 -8.93 -9.60
N HIS A 46 27.67 -10.25 -9.44
CA HIS A 46 26.90 -11.21 -10.24
C HIS A 46 25.80 -11.82 -9.36
N ALA A 47 24.59 -11.95 -9.93
CA ALA A 47 23.48 -12.67 -9.32
C ALA A 47 22.68 -13.40 -10.39
N ALA A 48 22.15 -14.57 -10.06
CA ALA A 48 21.22 -15.29 -10.90
C ALA A 48 19.82 -14.69 -10.77
N ALA A 49 19.13 -14.51 -11.90
CA ALA A 49 17.71 -14.14 -11.94
C ALA A 49 16.90 -15.27 -12.54
N PRO A 50 15.73 -15.64 -11.98
CA PRO A 50 14.87 -16.65 -12.54
C PRO A 50 14.43 -16.25 -13.96
N ARG A 51 14.49 -17.22 -14.87
CA ARG A 51 13.93 -17.09 -16.23
C ARG A 51 12.69 -17.96 -16.35
N GLY A 52 11.81 -17.64 -17.28
CA GLY A 52 10.58 -18.40 -17.56
C GLY A 52 9.33 -17.73 -17.06
N HIS A 53 8.28 -18.52 -16.84
CA HIS A 53 6.99 -18.02 -16.40
C HIS A 53 7.03 -17.70 -14.91
N TRP A 54 6.55 -16.50 -14.55
CA TRP A 54 6.37 -16.07 -13.17
C TRP A 54 4.90 -15.86 -12.85
N GLN A 55 4.55 -16.05 -11.59
CA GLN A 55 3.22 -15.74 -11.08
C GLN A 55 3.22 -14.35 -10.46
N THR A 56 2.12 -13.62 -10.68
CA THR A 56 1.90 -12.31 -10.09
C THR A 56 0.83 -12.44 -9.01
N THR A 57 1.13 -11.94 -7.82
CA THR A 57 0.20 -11.80 -6.71
C THR A 57 -0.06 -10.31 -6.51
N THR A 58 -1.32 -9.91 -6.52
CA THR A 58 -1.72 -8.56 -6.13
C THR A 58 -1.91 -8.52 -4.63
N MET A 59 -1.33 -7.51 -4.01
CA MET A 59 -1.49 -7.16 -2.60
C MET A 59 -2.37 -5.92 -2.54
N MET A 60 -3.46 -5.98 -1.83
CA MET A 60 -4.34 -4.85 -1.52
C MET A 60 -4.25 -4.61 -0.03
N ALA A 61 -3.86 -3.42 0.41
CA ALA A 61 -3.69 -3.17 1.84
C ALA A 61 -4.09 -1.77 2.25
N SER A 62 -4.36 -1.62 3.55
CA SER A 62 -4.48 -0.34 4.24
C SER A 62 -3.26 -0.09 5.11
N LEU A 63 -2.99 1.19 5.39
CA LEU A 63 -1.94 1.65 6.29
C LEU A 63 -2.49 2.73 7.21
N ARG A 64 -2.34 2.54 8.52
CA ARG A 64 -2.61 3.53 9.57
C ARG A 64 -1.32 4.14 10.11
N LEU A 65 -1.45 5.28 10.79
CA LEU A 65 -0.34 5.99 11.42
C LEU A 65 0.43 5.17 12.47
N ASP A 66 -0.27 4.27 13.16
CA ASP A 66 0.33 3.37 14.16
C ASP A 66 1.03 2.14 13.56
N GLY A 67 1.09 2.05 12.22
CA GLY A 67 1.71 0.96 11.49
C GLY A 67 0.79 -0.25 11.27
N ARG A 68 -0.45 -0.24 11.77
CA ARG A 68 -1.41 -1.32 11.46
C ARG A 68 -1.71 -1.36 9.98
N THR A 69 -1.75 -2.58 9.45
CA THR A 69 -2.01 -2.89 8.05
C THR A 69 -2.99 -4.06 7.98
N GLU A 70 -4.00 -3.94 7.12
CA GLU A 70 -4.86 -5.07 6.73
C GLU A 70 -4.56 -5.38 5.27
N CYS A 71 -4.23 -6.63 4.96
CA CYS A 71 -3.82 -7.00 3.62
C CYS A 71 -4.57 -8.23 3.11
N LEU A 72 -5.05 -8.13 1.88
CA LEU A 72 -5.55 -9.23 1.07
C LEU A 72 -4.56 -9.50 -0.07
N THR A 73 -4.25 -10.77 -0.30
CA THR A 73 -3.51 -11.21 -1.48
C THR A 73 -4.42 -11.98 -2.42
N LEU A 74 -4.31 -11.71 -3.71
CA LEU A 74 -5.06 -12.42 -4.75
C LEU A 74 -4.19 -12.70 -5.97
N ALA A 75 -4.51 -13.77 -6.70
CA ALA A 75 -3.89 -14.07 -7.98
C ALA A 75 -4.49 -13.18 -9.07
N GLY A 76 -3.62 -12.53 -9.87
CA GLY A 76 -4.06 -11.68 -10.97
C GLY A 76 -4.34 -10.24 -10.59
N ALA A 77 -5.14 -9.56 -11.38
CA ALA A 77 -5.50 -8.16 -11.19
C ALA A 77 -6.71 -8.01 -10.26
N THR A 78 -6.79 -6.88 -9.57
CA THR A 78 -7.96 -6.48 -8.78
C THR A 78 -9.10 -6.10 -9.70
N ASP A 79 -10.30 -6.57 -9.36
CA ASP A 79 -11.57 -6.14 -9.93
C ASP A 79 -12.46 -5.49 -8.86
N THR A 80 -13.63 -5.01 -9.27
CA THR A 80 -14.57 -4.33 -8.36
C THR A 80 -15.08 -5.26 -7.25
N GLU A 81 -15.22 -6.56 -7.53
CA GLU A 81 -15.74 -7.54 -6.58
C GLU A 81 -14.71 -7.87 -5.50
N SER A 82 -13.46 -8.14 -5.89
CA SER A 82 -12.36 -8.38 -4.96
C SER A 82 -12.05 -7.15 -4.11
N PHE A 83 -12.12 -5.94 -4.69
CA PHE A 83 -12.00 -4.70 -3.93
C PHE A 83 -13.12 -4.55 -2.90
N ARG A 84 -14.37 -4.79 -3.30
CA ARG A 84 -15.52 -4.78 -2.38
C ARG A 84 -15.37 -5.80 -1.25
N ALA A 85 -14.94 -7.03 -1.57
CA ALA A 85 -14.73 -8.08 -0.58
C ALA A 85 -13.64 -7.70 0.44
N TYR A 86 -12.57 -7.05 -0.02
CA TYR A 86 -11.54 -6.50 0.86
C TYR A 86 -12.11 -5.44 1.81
N VAL A 87 -12.84 -4.47 1.26
CA VAL A 87 -13.44 -3.39 2.07
C VAL A 87 -14.39 -3.97 3.10
N GLU A 88 -15.29 -4.86 2.69
CA GLU A 88 -16.33 -5.44 3.57
C GLU A 88 -15.72 -6.30 4.69
N ARG A 89 -14.75 -7.16 4.35
CA ARG A 89 -14.27 -8.21 5.26
C ARG A 89 -13.06 -7.81 6.09
N LEU A 90 -12.22 -6.93 5.58
CA LEU A 90 -10.95 -6.57 6.23
C LEU A 90 -10.91 -5.11 6.67
N LEU A 91 -11.32 -4.17 5.82
CA LEU A 91 -11.21 -2.76 6.14
C LEU A 91 -12.30 -2.31 7.13
N VAL A 92 -13.59 -2.53 6.79
CA VAL A 92 -14.74 -2.06 7.57
C VAL A 92 -14.68 -2.50 9.04
N PRO A 93 -14.31 -3.75 9.39
CA PRO A 93 -14.19 -4.14 10.81
C PRO A 93 -13.16 -3.35 11.62
N THR A 94 -12.23 -2.67 10.96
CA THR A 94 -11.18 -1.87 11.62
C THR A 94 -11.51 -0.38 11.68
N LEU A 95 -12.56 0.07 10.97
CA LEU A 95 -12.95 1.47 10.92
C LEU A 95 -13.59 1.93 12.21
N GLN A 96 -13.34 3.19 12.54
CA GLN A 96 -13.96 3.90 13.65
C GLN A 96 -14.67 5.16 13.14
N PRO A 97 -15.74 5.61 13.81
CA PRO A 97 -16.38 6.87 13.47
C PRO A 97 -15.38 8.04 13.41
N GLY A 98 -15.43 8.81 12.34
CA GLY A 98 -14.52 9.92 12.07
C GLY A 98 -13.19 9.51 11.41
N ASP A 99 -12.98 8.23 11.10
CA ASP A 99 -11.87 7.81 10.24
C ASP A 99 -12.07 8.34 8.81
N CYS A 100 -10.98 8.50 8.09
CA CYS A 100 -10.98 8.95 6.70
C CYS A 100 -10.14 8.01 5.84
N VAL A 101 -10.80 7.28 4.95
CA VAL A 101 -10.15 6.36 4.00
C VAL A 101 -9.68 7.14 2.79
N VAL A 102 -8.38 7.14 2.56
CA VAL A 102 -7.73 7.84 1.45
C VAL A 102 -7.29 6.81 0.42
N MET A 103 -7.73 6.96 -0.81
CA MET A 103 -7.41 6.04 -1.92
C MET A 103 -7.19 6.81 -3.22
N ASP A 104 -6.65 6.14 -4.22
CA ASP A 104 -6.52 6.72 -5.55
C ASP A 104 -7.85 6.80 -6.31
N ASN A 105 -7.81 7.34 -7.52
CA ASN A 105 -8.98 7.60 -8.36
C ASN A 105 -9.30 6.46 -9.34
N LEU A 106 -8.86 5.22 -9.11
CA LEU A 106 -9.18 4.10 -9.99
C LEU A 106 -10.68 3.80 -10.03
N SER A 107 -11.14 3.27 -11.16
CA SER A 107 -12.57 2.99 -11.37
C SER A 107 -13.15 1.99 -10.36
N PRO A 108 -12.47 0.89 -9.96
CA PRO A 108 -12.96 -0.03 -8.95
C PRO A 108 -13.23 0.63 -7.60
N HIS A 109 -12.43 1.66 -7.25
CA HIS A 109 -12.54 2.38 -5.98
C HIS A 109 -13.76 3.32 -5.91
N LYS A 110 -14.40 3.61 -7.03
CA LYS A 110 -15.56 4.52 -7.13
C LYS A 110 -16.91 3.81 -7.15
N SER A 111 -16.94 2.51 -6.87
CA SER A 111 -18.18 1.75 -6.77
C SER A 111 -19.04 2.27 -5.63
N ASP A 112 -20.22 2.82 -5.95
CA ASP A 112 -21.14 3.36 -4.96
C ASP A 112 -21.48 2.36 -3.82
N PRO A 113 -21.75 1.07 -4.11
CA PRO A 113 -21.97 0.09 -3.04
C PRO A 113 -20.79 -0.06 -2.09
N THR A 114 -19.55 -0.03 -2.61
CA THR A 114 -18.34 -0.15 -1.78
C THR A 114 -18.11 1.10 -0.93
N LEU A 115 -18.31 2.28 -1.52
CA LEU A 115 -18.22 3.55 -0.79
C LEU A 115 -19.31 3.66 0.30
N ALA A 116 -20.50 3.10 0.05
CA ALA A 116 -21.56 3.04 1.04
C ALA A 116 -21.17 2.24 2.28
N LEU A 117 -20.45 1.12 2.13
CA LEU A 117 -19.96 0.31 3.27
C LEU A 117 -19.03 1.12 4.19
N ILE A 118 -18.10 1.88 3.60
CA ILE A 118 -17.17 2.74 4.37
C ILE A 118 -17.95 3.83 5.12
N ARG A 119 -18.91 4.48 4.44
CA ARG A 119 -19.72 5.55 5.06
C ARG A 119 -20.65 5.03 6.15
N GLN A 120 -21.22 3.83 5.99
CA GLN A 120 -22.05 3.17 7.01
C GLN A 120 -21.26 2.84 8.27
N ALA A 121 -19.95 2.59 8.15
CA ALA A 121 -19.06 2.43 9.29
C ALA A 121 -18.69 3.75 9.99
N GLY A 122 -19.25 4.88 9.53
CA GLY A 122 -19.00 6.21 10.10
C GLY A 122 -17.69 6.86 9.63
N ALA A 123 -17.07 6.34 8.56
CA ALA A 123 -15.85 6.87 7.98
C ALA A 123 -16.12 7.68 6.71
N GLU A 124 -15.25 8.65 6.44
CA GLU A 124 -15.25 9.44 5.21
C GLU A 124 -14.34 8.81 4.14
N VAL A 125 -14.53 9.23 2.90
CA VAL A 125 -13.68 8.81 1.78
C VAL A 125 -13.10 10.04 1.11
N LEU A 126 -11.78 10.04 0.94
CA LEU A 126 -11.05 11.05 0.16
C LEU A 126 -10.30 10.37 -1.00
N PHE A 127 -10.35 11.03 -2.16
CA PHE A 127 -9.60 10.58 -3.32
C PHE A 127 -8.35 11.45 -3.53
N LEU A 128 -7.19 10.81 -3.60
CA LEU A 128 -5.93 11.47 -3.91
C LEU A 128 -6.00 12.18 -5.27
N PRO A 129 -5.33 13.31 -5.43
CA PRO A 129 -5.14 13.90 -6.75
C PRO A 129 -4.45 12.89 -7.68
N ALA A 130 -4.88 12.83 -8.94
CA ALA A 130 -4.30 11.92 -9.92
C ALA A 130 -2.76 12.09 -10.01
N TYR A 131 -2.05 10.98 -10.18
CA TYR A 131 -0.57 10.93 -10.28
C TYR A 131 0.16 11.59 -9.10
N SER A 132 -0.26 11.27 -7.88
CA SER A 132 0.31 11.84 -6.65
C SER A 132 0.82 10.80 -5.65
N PRO A 133 1.73 9.88 -6.04
CA PRO A 133 2.30 8.88 -5.13
C PRO A 133 3.11 9.52 -3.99
N ASP A 134 3.62 10.72 -4.19
CA ASP A 134 4.32 11.51 -3.18
C ASP A 134 3.41 12.00 -2.03
N LEU A 135 2.09 11.96 -2.22
CA LEU A 135 1.07 12.26 -1.21
C LEU A 135 0.51 10.99 -0.56
N ASN A 136 0.98 9.81 -0.97
CA ASN A 136 0.47 8.52 -0.53
C ASN A 136 1.51 7.76 0.34
N PRO A 137 1.41 7.79 1.67
CA PRO A 137 2.35 7.09 2.57
C PRO A 137 2.49 5.59 2.30
N ILE A 138 1.40 4.92 1.88
CA ILE A 138 1.41 3.48 1.63
C ILE A 138 2.33 3.07 0.48
N GLU A 139 2.63 3.96 -0.46
CA GLU A 139 3.62 3.73 -1.51
C GLU A 139 5.04 3.51 -0.96
N LYS A 140 5.35 4.18 0.16
CA LYS A 140 6.62 3.96 0.87
C LYS A 140 6.62 2.64 1.64
N MET A 141 5.47 2.24 2.19
CA MET A 141 5.29 0.90 2.75
C MET A 141 5.54 -0.16 1.67
N TRP A 142 4.94 -0.01 0.48
CA TRP A 142 5.18 -0.92 -0.63
C TRP A 142 6.65 -0.99 -1.05
N SER A 143 7.37 0.13 -1.00
CA SER A 143 8.81 0.14 -1.27
C SER A 143 9.59 -0.72 -0.28
N LYS A 144 9.29 -0.61 1.04
CA LYS A 144 9.89 -1.44 2.10
C LYS A 144 9.53 -2.91 1.92
N VAL A 145 8.25 -3.22 1.73
CA VAL A 145 7.74 -4.58 1.52
C VAL A 145 8.42 -5.22 0.30
N LYS A 146 8.46 -4.52 -0.85
CA LYS A 146 9.10 -5.03 -2.06
C LYS A 146 10.61 -5.22 -1.92
N ALA A 147 11.30 -4.38 -1.14
CA ALA A 147 12.72 -4.57 -0.86
C ALA A 147 12.94 -5.87 -0.07
N TRP A 148 12.09 -6.14 0.92
CA TRP A 148 12.12 -7.38 1.70
C TRP A 148 11.81 -8.61 0.83
N LEU A 149 10.75 -8.55 -0.01
CA LEU A 149 10.38 -9.64 -0.92
C LEU A 149 11.49 -9.98 -1.93
N ARG A 150 12.21 -8.97 -2.43
CA ARG A 150 13.38 -9.19 -3.30
C ARG A 150 14.51 -9.90 -2.57
N ALA A 151 14.68 -9.66 -1.28
CA ALA A 151 15.69 -10.35 -0.48
C ALA A 151 15.25 -11.77 -0.10
N ALA A 152 13.95 -12.00 0.10
CA ALA A 152 13.37 -13.31 0.41
C ALA A 152 13.41 -14.28 -0.78
N GLU A 153 13.41 -13.75 -2.02
CA GLU A 153 13.49 -14.54 -3.26
C GLU A 153 12.49 -15.69 -3.36
N ALA A 154 11.25 -15.50 -2.90
CA ALA A 154 10.18 -16.50 -2.98
C ALA A 154 9.92 -16.93 -4.42
N ARG A 155 9.94 -18.24 -4.69
CA ARG A 155 9.85 -18.83 -6.05
C ARG A 155 8.52 -19.48 -6.34
N THR A 156 7.67 -19.71 -5.35
CA THR A 156 6.30 -20.21 -5.52
C THR A 156 5.29 -19.19 -5.04
N ALA A 157 4.03 -19.30 -5.50
CA ALA A 157 2.97 -18.43 -5.02
C ALA A 157 2.73 -18.56 -3.51
N ALA A 158 2.81 -19.77 -2.98
CA ALA A 158 2.64 -20.03 -1.55
C ALA A 158 3.74 -19.36 -0.72
N ASP A 159 5.01 -19.54 -1.12
CA ASP A 159 6.15 -18.88 -0.46
C ASP A 159 6.04 -17.36 -0.55
N LEU A 160 5.56 -16.84 -1.70
CA LEU A 160 5.39 -15.40 -1.90
C LEU A 160 4.32 -14.83 -0.95
N VAL A 161 3.19 -15.52 -0.79
CA VAL A 161 2.13 -15.12 0.17
C VAL A 161 2.66 -15.12 1.60
N GLN A 162 3.40 -16.16 1.99
CA GLN A 162 4.04 -16.21 3.30
C GLN A 162 5.05 -15.08 3.49
N ALA A 163 5.89 -14.83 2.48
CA ALA A 163 6.86 -13.75 2.49
C ALA A 163 6.21 -12.36 2.58
N ILE A 164 5.05 -12.14 1.95
CA ILE A 164 4.26 -10.90 2.06
C ILE A 164 3.82 -10.69 3.52
N GLY A 165 3.27 -11.72 4.18
CA GLY A 165 2.89 -11.64 5.59
C GLY A 165 4.07 -11.27 6.50
N GLN A 166 5.23 -11.92 6.29
CA GLN A 166 6.45 -11.61 7.04
C GLN A 166 6.96 -10.19 6.78
N ALA A 167 6.89 -9.71 5.54
CA ALA A 167 7.31 -8.35 5.18
C ALA A 167 6.40 -7.28 5.81
N LEU A 168 5.09 -7.51 5.83
CA LEU A 168 4.12 -6.60 6.47
C LEU A 168 4.31 -6.56 7.99
N ALA A 169 4.65 -7.69 8.62
CA ALA A 169 4.97 -7.73 10.05
C ALA A 169 6.22 -6.91 10.44
N GLN A 170 7.05 -6.52 9.47
CA GLN A 170 8.18 -5.61 9.69
C GLN A 170 7.80 -4.12 9.61
N VAL A 171 6.54 -3.79 9.30
CA VAL A 171 6.06 -2.41 9.30
C VAL A 171 5.84 -1.96 10.74
N THR A 172 6.51 -0.90 11.14
CA THR A 172 6.45 -0.37 12.50
C THR A 172 5.70 0.96 12.55
N ALA A 173 5.24 1.35 13.74
CA ALA A 173 4.67 2.68 13.94
C ALA A 173 5.66 3.80 13.61
N GLN A 174 6.96 3.58 13.84
CA GLN A 174 8.00 4.55 13.49
C GLN A 174 8.12 4.71 11.97
N ASP A 175 8.07 3.61 11.21
CA ASP A 175 8.03 3.66 9.74
C ASP A 175 6.83 4.48 9.26
N ALA A 176 5.63 4.13 9.72
CA ALA A 176 4.40 4.78 9.32
C ALA A 176 4.45 6.29 9.59
N ARG A 177 4.83 6.70 10.80
CA ARG A 177 5.01 8.12 11.15
C ARG A 177 6.00 8.82 10.22
N GLY A 178 7.15 8.20 9.92
CA GLY A 178 8.12 8.75 8.99
C GLY A 178 7.57 8.91 7.58
N TRP A 179 6.77 7.94 7.11
CA TRP A 179 6.14 8.01 5.78
C TRP A 179 5.04 9.08 5.71
N PHE A 180 4.19 9.18 6.74
CA PHE A 180 3.17 10.22 6.84
C PHE A 180 3.82 11.61 6.82
N THR A 181 4.81 11.85 7.68
CA THR A 181 5.56 13.12 7.72
C THR A 181 6.19 13.45 6.37
N SER A 182 6.83 12.47 5.71
CA SER A 182 7.48 12.69 4.41
C SER A 182 6.50 12.98 3.27
N CYS A 183 5.22 12.61 3.43
CA CYS A 183 4.14 12.95 2.50
C CYS A 183 3.40 14.25 2.89
N GLY A 184 3.82 14.94 3.96
CA GLY A 184 3.27 16.24 4.39
C GLY A 184 2.13 16.13 5.40
N TYR A 185 1.89 14.96 6.00
CA TYR A 185 0.94 14.77 7.09
C TYR A 185 1.70 14.94 8.41
N SER A 186 1.58 16.11 9.02
CA SER A 186 2.28 16.48 10.26
C SER A 186 1.42 16.20 11.49
N PHE A 187 2.07 15.85 12.59
CA PHE A 187 1.46 15.75 13.91
C PHE A 187 1.71 17.07 14.64
N CYS A 188 0.70 17.61 15.29
CA CYS A 188 0.84 18.66 16.30
C CYS A 188 1.18 18.04 17.64
#